data_8b2f78138a5678a52141bcc3fda9d3c3
#
_entry.id   8b2f78138a5678a52141bcc3fda9d3c3
#
_cell.length_a   1.000
_cell.length_b   1.000
_cell.length_c   1.000
_cell.angle_alpha   90.00
_cell.angle_beta   90.00
_cell.angle_gamma   90.00
#
_symmetry.space_group_name_H-M   'P 1'
#
loop_
_entity.id
_entity.type
_entity.pdbx_description
1 polymer ?
#
loop_
_entity_poly.entity_id
_entity_poly.type
_entity_poly.pdbx_seq_one_letter_code
_entity_poly.pdbx_strand_id
1 'polypeptide(L)'
;GDNLGAILSALVVIPAICALSATPEAANEALSQGNFGLTFIYIYQLFTTIPGGRFISFIFFGLLAIAAITSLFSMIEVGVKCVVDLGLPRKKAVVSVCFAGFLVGCFSCWSLANIDNQDWVWGIGLLVSGAFIAILAWKYGVEKLRTQEVNAKGADVHLPKAYYTGCMYLIPVLVVIMVVYWLLQTKEWFPDTWLNPFIIQDNTGNVLLQFAVVVIAGLALS
;
A
#
# COMPACT_ATOMS: atom_id res chain seq x y z
N GLY A 1 -13.17 7.90 -5.41
CA GLY A 1 -13.40 6.50 -5.86
C GLY A 1 -13.14 5.51 -4.74
N ASP A 2 -11.93 5.45 -4.18
CA ASP A 2 -11.47 4.42 -3.23
C ASP A 2 -12.34 4.27 -1.99
N ASN A 3 -12.62 5.35 -1.27
CA ASN A 3 -13.44 5.28 -0.05
C ASN A 3 -14.85 4.76 -0.32
N LEU A 4 -15.45 5.12 -1.46
CA LEU A 4 -16.75 4.59 -1.85
C LEU A 4 -16.65 3.09 -2.18
N GLY A 5 -15.61 2.68 -2.90
CA GLY A 5 -15.34 1.28 -3.18
C GLY A 5 -15.14 0.46 -1.90
N ALA A 6 -14.35 0.97 -0.95
CA ALA A 6 -14.12 0.32 0.33
C ALA A 6 -15.41 0.15 1.15
N ILE A 7 -16.25 1.19 1.22
CA ILE A 7 -17.56 1.12 1.91
C ILE A 7 -18.48 0.10 1.24
N LEU A 8 -18.57 0.11 -0.09
CA LEU A 8 -19.41 -0.84 -0.82
C LEU A 8 -18.91 -2.28 -0.63
N SER A 9 -17.60 -2.50 -0.68
CA SER A 9 -17.02 -3.82 -0.39
C SER A 9 -17.31 -4.29 1.01
N ALA A 10 -17.15 -3.43 2.01
CA ALA A 10 -17.47 -3.75 3.40
C ALA A 10 -18.97 -4.10 3.59
N LEU A 11 -19.87 -3.32 2.96
CA LEU A 11 -21.31 -3.57 3.01
C LEU A 11 -21.76 -4.89 2.35
N VAL A 12 -20.96 -5.43 1.44
CA VAL A 12 -21.22 -6.73 0.82
C VAL A 12 -20.53 -7.86 1.59
N VAL A 13 -19.25 -7.72 1.89
CA VAL A 13 -18.43 -8.80 2.43
C VAL A 13 -18.78 -9.10 3.89
N ILE A 14 -18.93 -8.08 4.75
CA ILE A 14 -19.20 -8.30 6.17
C ILE A 14 -20.55 -9.01 6.40
N PRO A 15 -21.69 -8.55 5.84
CA PRO A 15 -22.95 -9.27 6.00
C PRO A 15 -22.94 -10.67 5.40
N ALA A 16 -22.22 -10.87 4.28
CA ALA A 16 -22.11 -12.17 3.65
C ALA A 16 -21.38 -13.18 4.54
N ILE A 17 -20.29 -12.77 5.19
CA ILE A 17 -19.54 -13.59 6.15
C ILE A 17 -20.44 -13.90 7.36
N CYS A 18 -21.11 -12.90 7.94
CA CYS A 18 -22.00 -13.09 9.08
C CYS A 18 -23.16 -14.04 8.75
N ALA A 19 -23.71 -13.95 7.53
CA ALA A 19 -24.84 -14.79 7.11
C ALA A 19 -24.46 -16.24 6.84
N LEU A 20 -23.22 -16.51 6.45
CA LEU A 20 -22.74 -17.83 6.07
C LEU A 20 -21.89 -18.51 7.15
N SER A 21 -21.51 -17.79 8.18
CA SER A 21 -20.85 -18.37 9.35
C SER A 21 -21.86 -19.09 10.23
N ALA A 22 -21.49 -20.29 10.69
CA ALA A 22 -22.37 -21.10 11.54
C ALA A 22 -22.60 -20.50 12.94
N THR A 23 -21.62 -19.72 13.42
CA THR A 23 -21.67 -19.06 14.73
C THR A 23 -21.07 -17.65 14.64
N PRO A 24 -21.43 -16.72 15.56
CA PRO A 24 -20.82 -15.40 15.64
C PRO A 24 -19.29 -15.44 15.87
N GLU A 25 -18.81 -16.44 16.60
CA GLU A 25 -17.38 -16.63 16.86
C GLU A 25 -16.64 -16.96 15.57
N ALA A 26 -17.19 -17.84 14.72
CA ALA A 26 -16.63 -18.17 13.41
C ALA A 26 -16.62 -16.95 12.46
N ALA A 27 -17.63 -16.09 12.53
CA ALA A 27 -17.65 -14.85 11.78
C ALA A 27 -16.54 -13.87 12.25
N ASN A 28 -16.36 -13.73 13.55
CA ASN A 28 -15.30 -12.90 14.12
C ASN A 28 -13.89 -13.45 13.78
N GLU A 29 -13.72 -14.76 13.84
CA GLU A 29 -12.48 -15.41 13.42
C GLU A 29 -12.18 -15.12 11.94
N ALA A 30 -13.17 -15.25 11.06
CA ALA A 30 -13.03 -14.91 9.64
C ALA A 30 -12.61 -13.45 9.43
N LEU A 31 -13.25 -12.52 10.11
CA LEU A 31 -12.94 -11.09 10.01
C LEU A 31 -11.59 -10.71 10.61
N SER A 32 -11.07 -11.49 11.55
CA SER A 32 -9.77 -11.26 12.20
C SER A 32 -8.56 -11.76 11.40
N GLN A 33 -8.76 -12.53 10.31
CA GLN A 33 -7.69 -13.14 9.50
C GLN A 33 -6.91 -12.16 8.62
N GLY A 34 -7.21 -10.86 8.71
CA GLY A 34 -6.58 -9.85 7.89
C GLY A 34 -7.01 -9.89 6.42
N ASN A 35 -6.45 -8.98 5.62
CA ASN A 35 -6.88 -8.77 4.23
C ASN A 35 -6.67 -10.02 3.35
N PHE A 36 -5.54 -10.70 3.49
CA PHE A 36 -5.19 -11.87 2.67
C PHE A 36 -6.01 -13.09 3.05
N GLY A 37 -6.14 -13.38 4.35
CA GLY A 37 -6.97 -14.48 4.83
C GLY A 37 -8.43 -14.30 4.44
N LEU A 38 -8.96 -13.11 4.62
CA LEU A 38 -10.32 -12.78 4.22
C LEU A 38 -10.56 -12.98 2.72
N THR A 39 -9.67 -12.44 1.88
CA THR A 39 -9.85 -12.45 0.42
C THR A 39 -9.63 -13.83 -0.18
N PHE A 40 -8.56 -14.54 0.19
CA PHE A 40 -8.17 -15.77 -0.50
C PHE A 40 -8.68 -17.04 0.15
N ILE A 41 -9.04 -17.00 1.43
CA ILE A 41 -9.58 -18.16 2.14
C ILE A 41 -11.09 -18.03 2.28
N TYR A 42 -11.57 -17.02 3.00
CA TYR A 42 -12.99 -16.93 3.36
C TYR A 42 -13.91 -16.56 2.20
N ILE A 43 -13.54 -15.61 1.34
CA ILE A 43 -14.33 -15.27 0.15
C ILE A 43 -14.38 -16.46 -0.82
N TYR A 44 -13.27 -17.22 -0.95
CA TYR A 44 -13.28 -18.44 -1.75
C TYR A 44 -14.23 -19.49 -1.16
N GLN A 45 -14.17 -19.75 0.14
CA GLN A 45 -15.10 -20.66 0.82
C GLN A 45 -16.57 -20.22 0.63
N LEU A 46 -16.83 -18.94 0.73
CA LEU A 46 -18.16 -18.35 0.49
C LEU A 46 -18.68 -18.75 -0.91
N PHE A 47 -17.87 -18.61 -1.94
CA PHE A 47 -18.26 -18.99 -3.29
C PHE A 47 -18.58 -20.49 -3.40
N THR A 48 -17.94 -21.36 -2.62
CA THR A 48 -18.23 -22.81 -2.67
C THR A 48 -19.62 -23.17 -2.12
N THR A 49 -20.23 -22.29 -1.32
CA THR A 49 -21.57 -22.52 -0.75
C THR A 49 -22.71 -22.11 -1.68
N ILE A 50 -22.43 -21.35 -2.76
CA ILE A 50 -23.43 -20.80 -3.66
C ILE A 50 -23.56 -21.66 -4.93
N PRO A 51 -24.78 -21.91 -5.45
CA PRO A 51 -24.95 -22.55 -6.75
C PRO A 51 -24.23 -21.78 -7.87
N GLY A 52 -23.37 -22.46 -8.63
CA GLY A 52 -22.54 -21.82 -9.66
C GLY A 52 -21.33 -21.04 -9.11
N GLY A 53 -21.05 -21.10 -7.82
CA GLY A 53 -20.00 -20.34 -7.16
C GLY A 53 -18.59 -20.56 -7.72
N ARG A 54 -18.30 -21.73 -8.30
CA ARG A 54 -17.01 -21.97 -8.98
C ARG A 54 -16.82 -21.04 -10.18
N PHE A 55 -17.86 -20.76 -10.94
CA PHE A 55 -17.79 -19.83 -12.06
C PHE A 55 -17.65 -18.38 -11.58
N ILE A 56 -18.40 -18.01 -10.53
CA ILE A 56 -18.30 -16.68 -9.90
C ILE A 56 -16.90 -16.48 -9.33
N SER A 57 -16.33 -17.49 -8.65
CA SER A 57 -14.96 -17.49 -8.12
C SER A 57 -13.92 -17.26 -9.23
N PHE A 58 -14.04 -17.97 -10.34
CA PHE A 58 -13.15 -17.80 -11.50
C PHE A 58 -13.18 -16.36 -12.05
N ILE A 59 -14.37 -15.79 -12.20
CA ILE A 59 -14.53 -14.39 -12.66
C ILE A 59 -13.93 -13.43 -11.64
N PHE A 60 -14.25 -13.60 -10.35
CA PHE A 60 -13.77 -12.72 -9.26
C PHE A 60 -12.24 -12.69 -9.20
N PHE A 61 -11.60 -13.86 -9.10
CA PHE A 61 -10.14 -13.94 -9.03
C PHE A 61 -9.46 -13.56 -10.34
N GLY A 62 -10.11 -13.81 -11.48
CA GLY A 62 -9.65 -13.33 -12.78
C GLY A 62 -9.64 -11.80 -12.88
N LEU A 63 -10.71 -11.14 -12.46
CA LEU A 63 -10.76 -9.68 -12.38
C LEU A 63 -9.75 -9.10 -11.38
N LEU A 64 -9.60 -9.75 -10.22
CA LEU A 64 -8.60 -9.36 -9.23
C LEU A 64 -7.17 -9.45 -9.79
N ALA A 65 -6.86 -10.52 -10.52
CA ALA A 65 -5.56 -10.69 -11.17
C ALA A 65 -5.31 -9.60 -12.24
N ILE A 66 -6.31 -9.28 -13.08
CA ILE A 66 -6.21 -8.21 -14.07
C ILE A 66 -5.98 -6.86 -13.37
N ALA A 67 -6.72 -6.56 -12.32
CA ALA A 67 -6.55 -5.34 -11.54
C ALA A 67 -5.14 -5.24 -10.92
N ALA A 68 -4.63 -6.34 -10.36
CA ALA A 68 -3.28 -6.41 -9.81
C ALA A 68 -2.20 -6.17 -10.90
N ILE A 69 -2.36 -6.77 -12.08
CA ILE A 69 -1.43 -6.60 -13.21
C ILE A 69 -1.41 -5.14 -13.68
N THR A 70 -2.56 -4.49 -13.80
CA THR A 70 -2.61 -3.07 -14.22
C THR A 70 -1.92 -2.15 -13.23
N SER A 71 -2.09 -2.39 -11.92
CA SER A 71 -1.38 -1.66 -10.87
C SER A 71 0.13 -1.91 -10.91
N LEU A 72 0.54 -3.17 -11.13
CA LEU A 72 1.94 -3.56 -11.25
C LEU A 72 2.64 -2.85 -12.41
N PHE A 73 2.00 -2.72 -13.57
CA PHE A 73 2.57 -1.97 -14.70
C PHE A 73 2.89 -0.52 -14.34
N SER A 74 1.99 0.15 -13.62
CA SER A 74 2.21 1.53 -13.18
C SER A 74 3.40 1.65 -12.23
N MET A 75 3.54 0.72 -11.29
CA MET A 75 4.66 0.69 -10.34
C MET A 75 5.99 0.41 -11.02
N ILE A 76 6.03 -0.56 -11.95
CA ILE A 76 7.23 -0.88 -12.75
C ILE A 76 7.67 0.35 -13.56
N GLU A 77 6.74 1.06 -14.20
CA GLU A 77 7.08 2.23 -15.02
C GLU A 77 7.71 3.36 -14.17
N VAL A 78 7.24 3.57 -12.94
CA VAL A 78 7.88 4.52 -12.01
C VAL A 78 9.33 4.11 -11.71
N GLY A 79 9.55 2.84 -11.36
CA GLY A 79 10.90 2.30 -11.12
C GLY A 79 11.81 2.40 -12.36
N VAL A 80 11.27 2.08 -13.53
CA VAL A 80 11.99 2.19 -14.80
C VAL A 80 12.41 3.63 -15.09
N LYS A 81 11.53 4.61 -14.86
CA LYS A 81 11.89 6.03 -15.03
C LYS A 81 13.03 6.43 -14.12
N CYS A 82 12.98 6.07 -12.83
CA CYS A 82 14.07 6.36 -11.91
C CYS A 82 15.42 5.80 -12.39
N VAL A 83 15.42 4.56 -12.88
CA VAL A 83 16.66 3.91 -13.37
C VAL A 83 17.13 4.51 -14.70
N VAL A 84 16.23 4.94 -15.58
CA VAL A 84 16.57 5.67 -16.82
C VAL A 84 17.17 7.03 -16.50
N ASP A 85 16.64 7.74 -15.52
CA ASP A 85 17.17 9.04 -15.08
C ASP A 85 18.59 8.92 -14.48
N LEU A 86 18.96 7.73 -13.97
CA LEU A 86 20.33 7.39 -13.57
C LEU A 86 21.25 7.06 -14.76
N GLY A 87 20.76 7.13 -16.01
CA GLY A 87 21.54 6.97 -17.23
C GLY A 87 21.50 5.57 -17.86
N LEU A 88 20.69 4.64 -17.35
CA LEU A 88 20.55 3.33 -17.99
C LEU A 88 19.59 3.40 -19.20
N PRO A 89 19.93 2.70 -20.30
CA PRO A 89 19.02 2.60 -21.45
C PRO A 89 17.74 1.86 -21.06
N ARG A 90 16.57 2.33 -21.55
CA ARG A 90 15.23 1.85 -21.16
C ARG A 90 15.09 0.33 -21.16
N LYS A 91 15.63 -0.37 -22.16
CA LYS A 91 15.55 -1.85 -22.22
C LYS A 91 16.24 -2.52 -21.02
N LYS A 92 17.43 -2.03 -20.63
CA LYS A 92 18.15 -2.56 -19.46
C LYS A 92 17.44 -2.17 -18.17
N ALA A 93 16.94 -0.94 -18.07
CA ALA A 93 16.18 -0.46 -16.92
C ALA A 93 14.93 -1.33 -16.65
N VAL A 94 14.15 -1.64 -17.69
CA VAL A 94 12.96 -2.54 -17.56
C VAL A 94 13.38 -3.92 -17.02
N VAL A 95 14.39 -4.53 -17.63
CA VAL A 95 14.86 -5.87 -17.19
C VAL A 95 15.36 -5.83 -15.75
N SER A 96 16.17 -4.81 -15.39
CA SER A 96 16.70 -4.67 -14.03
C SER A 96 15.60 -4.48 -12.99
N VAL A 97 14.63 -3.61 -13.25
CA VAL A 97 13.51 -3.34 -12.33
C VAL A 97 12.61 -4.57 -12.19
N CYS A 98 12.27 -5.23 -13.31
CA CYS A 98 11.46 -6.44 -13.27
C CYS A 98 12.18 -7.58 -12.55
N PHE A 99 13.48 -7.75 -12.77
CA PHE A 99 14.28 -8.79 -12.11
C PHE A 99 14.41 -8.53 -10.61
N ALA A 100 14.72 -7.30 -10.22
CA ALA A 100 14.77 -6.92 -8.80
C ALA A 100 13.42 -7.08 -8.11
N GLY A 101 12.33 -6.63 -8.76
CA GLY A 101 10.97 -6.81 -8.26
C GLY A 101 10.58 -8.28 -8.13
N PHE A 102 10.99 -9.14 -9.08
CA PHE A 102 10.76 -10.58 -9.00
C PHE A 102 11.47 -11.20 -7.79
N LEU A 103 12.75 -10.87 -7.56
CA LEU A 103 13.51 -11.40 -6.43
C LEU A 103 12.88 -11.01 -5.08
N VAL A 104 12.51 -9.73 -4.93
CA VAL A 104 11.83 -9.24 -3.71
C VAL A 104 10.46 -9.88 -3.56
N GLY A 105 9.71 -10.02 -4.65
CA GLY A 105 8.40 -10.66 -4.67
C GLY A 105 8.47 -12.15 -4.28
N CYS A 106 9.49 -12.89 -4.71
CA CYS A 106 9.71 -14.27 -4.27
C CYS A 106 9.85 -14.38 -2.75
N PHE A 107 10.58 -13.45 -2.14
CA PHE A 107 10.71 -13.41 -0.68
C PHE A 107 9.36 -13.13 0.01
N SER A 108 8.58 -12.20 -0.50
CA SER A 108 7.25 -11.89 0.03
C SER A 108 6.28 -13.08 -0.10
N CYS A 109 6.38 -13.86 -1.16
CA CYS A 109 5.53 -15.05 -1.38
C CYS A 109 5.92 -16.27 -0.54
N TRP A 110 7.02 -16.22 0.23
CA TRP A 110 7.50 -17.37 1.01
C TRP A 110 6.54 -17.78 2.14
N SER A 111 5.90 -16.80 2.79
CA SER A 111 4.91 -17.05 3.84
C SER A 111 3.89 -15.92 3.93
N LEU A 112 2.73 -16.23 4.51
CA LEU A 112 1.70 -15.22 4.78
C LEU A 112 2.22 -14.11 5.71
N ALA A 113 3.00 -14.48 6.73
CA ALA A 113 3.62 -13.50 7.64
C ALA A 113 4.57 -12.53 6.93
N ASN A 114 5.30 -13.01 5.88
CA ASN A 114 6.18 -12.13 5.11
C ASN A 114 5.38 -11.11 4.30
N ILE A 115 4.31 -11.52 3.62
CA ILE A 115 3.52 -10.61 2.80
C ILE A 115 2.75 -9.60 3.67
N ASP A 116 2.19 -10.03 4.81
CA ASP A 116 1.53 -9.14 5.77
C ASP A 116 2.52 -8.11 6.33
N ASN A 117 3.72 -8.55 6.73
CA ASN A 117 4.77 -7.64 7.20
C ASN A 117 5.21 -6.65 6.10
N GLN A 118 5.37 -7.10 4.85
CA GLN A 118 5.71 -6.20 3.75
C GLN A 118 4.60 -5.17 3.50
N ASP A 119 3.34 -5.58 3.52
CA ASP A 119 2.20 -4.68 3.37
C ASP A 119 2.21 -3.60 4.46
N TRP A 120 2.42 -3.99 5.72
CA TRP A 120 2.48 -3.07 6.84
C TRP A 120 3.67 -2.11 6.78
N VAL A 121 4.89 -2.60 6.54
CA VAL A 121 6.11 -1.79 6.47
C VAL A 121 6.04 -0.78 5.32
N TRP A 122 5.63 -1.22 4.13
CA TRP A 122 5.58 -0.34 2.96
C TRP A 122 4.32 0.52 2.92
N GLY A 123 3.27 0.17 3.68
CA GLY A 123 2.16 1.07 4.01
C GLY A 123 2.64 2.32 4.75
N ILE A 124 3.53 2.15 5.74
CA ILE A 124 4.21 3.28 6.41
C ILE A 124 5.11 4.03 5.40
N GLY A 125 5.84 3.30 4.54
CA GLY A 125 6.67 3.88 3.48
C GLY A 125 5.89 4.76 2.51
N LEU A 126 4.67 4.38 2.19
CA LEU A 126 3.78 5.18 1.34
C LEU A 126 3.43 6.53 1.98
N LEU A 127 3.13 6.55 3.28
CA LEU A 127 2.88 7.79 4.02
C LEU A 127 4.11 8.70 4.03
N VAL A 128 5.29 8.14 4.29
CA VAL A 128 6.56 8.87 4.26
C VAL A 128 6.82 9.46 2.86
N SER A 129 6.58 8.68 1.81
CA SER A 129 6.67 9.16 0.42
C SER A 129 5.74 10.35 0.16
N GLY A 130 4.49 10.29 0.64
CA GLY A 130 3.55 11.41 0.57
C GLY A 130 4.05 12.69 1.24
N ALA A 131 4.71 12.56 2.40
CA ALA A 131 5.36 13.69 3.07
C ALA A 131 6.49 14.30 2.23
N PHE A 132 7.34 13.48 1.60
CA PHE A 132 8.38 13.98 0.70
C PHE A 132 7.80 14.75 -0.50
N ILE A 133 6.72 14.28 -1.10
CA ILE A 133 6.02 14.99 -2.18
C ILE A 133 5.54 16.36 -1.70
N ALA A 134 4.97 16.45 -0.50
CA ALA A 134 4.55 17.73 0.06
C ALA A 134 5.73 18.67 0.33
N ILE A 135 6.87 18.16 0.82
CA ILE A 135 8.09 18.95 1.00
C ILE A 135 8.63 19.46 -0.35
N LEU A 136 8.57 18.66 -1.41
CA LEU A 136 8.93 19.08 -2.75
C LEU A 136 8.01 20.19 -3.25
N ALA A 137 6.69 20.08 -3.01
CA ALA A 137 5.72 21.12 -3.32
C ALA A 137 6.03 22.44 -2.58
N TRP A 138 6.49 22.37 -1.33
CA TRP A 138 6.93 23.56 -0.59
C TRP A 138 8.16 24.23 -1.20
N LYS A 139 9.17 23.43 -1.60
CA LYS A 139 10.38 23.94 -2.27
C LYS A 139 10.08 24.57 -3.64
N TYR A 140 9.14 24.00 -4.38
CA TYR A 140 8.69 24.54 -5.67
C TYR A 140 7.88 25.84 -5.51
N GLY A 141 7.20 25.98 -4.39
CA GLY A 141 6.26 27.06 -4.06
C GLY A 141 4.82 26.63 -4.21
N VAL A 142 4.14 26.45 -3.08
CA VAL A 142 2.76 25.93 -3.02
C VAL A 142 1.79 26.73 -3.88
N GLU A 143 1.90 28.07 -3.84
CA GLU A 143 1.03 28.97 -4.64
C GLU A 143 1.35 28.89 -6.13
N LYS A 144 2.63 28.75 -6.48
CA LYS A 144 3.06 28.58 -7.87
C LYS A 144 2.54 27.27 -8.43
N LEU A 145 2.66 26.18 -7.68
CA LEU A 145 2.14 24.86 -8.05
C LEU A 145 0.62 24.93 -8.25
N ARG A 146 -0.10 25.58 -7.30
CA ARG A 146 -1.54 25.73 -7.40
C ARG A 146 -1.99 26.48 -8.65
N THR A 147 -1.34 27.60 -8.98
CA THR A 147 -1.76 28.48 -10.08
C THR A 147 -1.30 28.00 -11.46
N GLN A 148 -0.13 27.38 -11.55
CA GLN A 148 0.47 26.97 -12.81
C GLN A 148 0.08 25.57 -13.24
N GLU A 149 -0.07 24.64 -12.29
CA GLU A 149 -0.32 23.22 -12.60
C GLU A 149 -1.75 22.81 -12.24
N VAL A 150 -2.21 23.13 -11.03
CA VAL A 150 -3.51 22.63 -10.54
C VAL A 150 -4.68 23.46 -11.12
N ASN A 151 -4.58 24.76 -11.05
CA ASN A 151 -5.58 25.71 -11.60
C ASN A 151 -5.14 26.24 -12.98
N ALA A 152 -4.42 25.44 -13.76
CA ALA A 152 -3.97 25.81 -15.10
C ALA A 152 -5.16 26.08 -16.05
N LYS A 153 -4.89 26.71 -17.19
CA LYS A 153 -5.91 26.95 -18.23
C LYS A 153 -6.48 25.62 -18.70
N GLY A 154 -7.79 25.44 -18.55
CA GLY A 154 -8.49 24.20 -18.90
C GLY A 154 -8.81 23.29 -17.72
N ALA A 155 -8.50 23.69 -16.50
CA ALA A 155 -8.92 22.95 -15.30
C ALA A 155 -10.44 23.07 -15.09
N ASP A 156 -11.11 21.92 -14.96
CA ASP A 156 -12.57 21.88 -14.71
C ASP A 156 -12.93 22.38 -13.30
N VAL A 157 -12.02 22.20 -12.34
CA VAL A 157 -12.22 22.60 -10.93
C VAL A 157 -11.06 23.47 -10.47
N HIS A 158 -11.38 24.63 -9.92
CA HIS A 158 -10.40 25.55 -9.37
C HIS A 158 -10.36 25.43 -7.84
N LEU A 159 -9.20 25.06 -7.30
CA LEU A 159 -9.01 24.93 -5.85
C LEU A 159 -8.73 26.28 -5.20
N PRO A 160 -9.49 26.68 -4.15
CA PRO A 160 -9.24 27.88 -3.40
C PRO A 160 -7.86 27.87 -2.73
N LYS A 161 -7.23 29.06 -2.62
CA LYS A 161 -5.90 29.20 -2.03
C LYS A 161 -5.82 28.62 -0.60
N ALA A 162 -6.76 29.02 0.26
CA ALA A 162 -6.77 28.59 1.66
C ALA A 162 -6.86 27.07 1.80
N TYR A 163 -7.73 26.42 1.02
CA TYR A 163 -7.88 24.96 1.03
C TYR A 163 -6.60 24.26 0.57
N TYR A 164 -6.08 24.63 -0.61
CA TYR A 164 -4.90 23.98 -1.18
C TYR A 164 -3.67 24.18 -0.30
N THR A 165 -3.42 25.40 0.16
CA THR A 165 -2.29 25.72 1.05
C THR A 165 -2.44 25.00 2.39
N GLY A 166 -3.64 25.02 2.98
CA GLY A 166 -3.91 24.30 4.22
C GLY A 166 -3.62 22.80 4.12
N CYS A 167 -4.10 22.14 3.06
CA CYS A 167 -3.83 20.72 2.83
C CYS A 167 -2.32 20.44 2.67
N MET A 168 -1.59 21.27 1.92
CA MET A 168 -0.16 21.06 1.69
C MET A 168 0.69 21.18 2.96
N TYR A 169 0.28 22.00 3.93
CA TYR A 169 0.97 22.10 5.22
C TYR A 169 0.47 21.07 6.25
N LEU A 170 -0.81 20.71 6.19
CA LEU A 170 -1.40 19.77 7.14
C LEU A 170 -0.95 18.32 6.88
N ILE A 171 -0.83 17.92 5.61
CA ILE A 171 -0.48 16.53 5.23
C ILE A 171 0.80 16.05 5.91
N PRO A 172 1.97 16.71 5.81
CA PRO A 172 3.19 16.19 6.43
C PRO A 172 3.12 16.18 7.96
N VAL A 173 2.40 17.12 8.56
CA VAL A 173 2.20 17.11 10.02
C VAL A 173 1.41 15.89 10.44
N LEU A 174 0.31 15.59 9.75
CA LEU A 174 -0.48 14.38 10.02
C LEU A 174 0.33 13.11 9.78
N VAL A 175 1.13 13.05 8.70
CA VAL A 175 2.00 11.90 8.43
C VAL A 175 2.98 11.67 9.57
N VAL A 176 3.66 12.72 10.05
CA VAL A 176 4.59 12.59 11.17
C VAL A 176 3.88 12.07 12.43
N ILE A 177 2.72 12.64 12.75
CA ILE A 177 1.93 12.20 13.92
C ILE A 177 1.53 10.71 13.77
N MET A 178 1.02 10.32 12.60
CA MET A 178 0.59 8.94 12.35
C MET A 178 1.74 7.95 12.40
N VAL A 179 2.86 8.26 11.75
CA VAL A 179 4.04 7.39 11.74
C VAL A 179 4.61 7.22 13.14
N VAL A 180 4.77 8.32 13.89
CA VAL A 180 5.25 8.26 15.29
C VAL A 180 4.29 7.45 16.15
N TYR A 181 2.98 7.68 16.04
CA TYR A 181 1.97 6.93 16.78
C TYR A 181 2.06 5.43 16.48
N TRP A 182 2.14 5.03 15.22
CA TRP A 182 2.23 3.63 14.83
C TRP A 182 3.51 2.97 15.31
N LEU A 183 4.66 3.63 15.16
CA LEU A 183 5.93 3.09 15.65
C LEU A 183 5.95 2.93 17.19
N LEU A 184 5.27 3.79 17.91
CA LEU A 184 5.14 3.66 19.37
C LEU A 184 4.14 2.56 19.75
N GLN A 185 3.07 2.39 18.99
CA GLN A 185 2.04 1.38 19.23
C GLN A 185 2.59 -0.05 19.10
N THR A 186 3.60 -0.28 18.28
CA THR A 186 4.26 -1.59 18.18
C THR A 186 4.85 -2.06 19.52
N LYS A 187 5.17 -1.15 20.44
CA LYS A 187 5.62 -1.48 21.78
C LYS A 187 4.51 -2.11 22.64
N GLU A 188 3.25 -1.73 22.39
CA GLU A 188 2.08 -2.33 23.05
C GLU A 188 1.77 -3.72 22.48
N TRP A 189 1.93 -3.89 21.16
CA TRP A 189 1.68 -5.16 20.48
C TRP A 189 2.75 -6.21 20.78
N PHE A 190 4.02 -5.78 20.83
CA PHE A 190 5.19 -6.66 20.96
C PHE A 190 6.17 -6.13 22.01
N PRO A 191 5.82 -6.15 23.32
CA PRO A 191 6.62 -5.50 24.38
C PRO A 191 8.09 -5.93 24.39
N ASP A 192 8.35 -7.22 24.14
CA ASP A 192 9.70 -7.80 24.23
C ASP A 192 10.48 -7.72 22.92
N THR A 193 9.80 -7.56 21.76
CA THR A 193 10.40 -7.68 20.43
C THR A 193 10.20 -6.47 19.52
N TRP A 194 9.61 -5.39 20.02
CA TRP A 194 9.24 -4.21 19.22
C TRP A 194 10.41 -3.53 18.50
N LEU A 195 11.64 -3.65 19.02
CA LEU A 195 12.87 -3.13 18.39
C LEU A 195 13.72 -4.22 17.72
N ASN A 196 13.31 -5.49 17.75
CA ASN A 196 14.10 -6.55 17.15
C ASN A 196 13.90 -6.55 15.61
N PRO A 197 14.93 -6.20 14.81
CA PRO A 197 14.80 -6.06 13.38
C PRO A 197 14.76 -7.40 12.62
N PHE A 198 15.13 -8.50 13.25
CA PHE A 198 15.29 -9.81 12.62
C PHE A 198 14.07 -10.72 12.77
N ILE A 199 13.09 -10.30 13.55
CA ILE A 199 11.83 -11.03 13.70
C ILE A 199 10.84 -10.47 12.68
N ILE A 200 10.26 -11.35 11.86
CA ILE A 200 9.24 -10.97 10.88
C ILE A 200 7.93 -10.73 11.62
N GLN A 201 7.74 -9.52 12.08
CA GLN A 201 6.57 -9.01 12.79
C GLN A 201 6.34 -7.55 12.41
N ASP A 202 5.15 -7.05 12.66
CA ASP A 202 4.79 -5.64 12.43
C ASP A 202 5.35 -4.78 13.56
N ASN A 203 6.67 -4.72 13.65
CA ASN A 203 7.40 -4.02 14.70
C ASN A 203 8.30 -2.89 14.16
N THR A 204 8.63 -1.95 15.04
CA THR A 204 9.47 -0.79 14.70
C THR A 204 10.86 -1.20 14.24
N GLY A 205 11.46 -2.23 14.84
CA GLY A 205 12.79 -2.71 14.47
C GLY A 205 12.86 -3.15 13.02
N ASN A 206 11.84 -3.87 12.56
CA ASN A 206 11.74 -4.36 11.18
C ASN A 206 11.54 -3.22 10.17
N VAL A 207 10.69 -2.22 10.49
CA VAL A 207 10.51 -1.02 9.66
C VAL A 207 11.83 -0.27 9.50
N LEU A 208 12.53 -0.02 10.59
CA LEU A 208 13.80 0.70 10.58
C LEU A 208 14.87 -0.04 9.76
N LEU A 209 14.94 -1.37 9.89
CA LEU A 209 15.87 -2.19 9.10
C LEU A 209 15.57 -2.08 7.61
N GLN A 210 14.32 -2.30 7.20
CA GLN A 210 13.94 -2.26 5.79
C GLN A 210 14.16 -0.87 5.18
N PHE A 211 13.82 0.19 5.90
CA PHE A 211 14.07 1.56 5.45
C PHE A 211 15.56 1.87 5.35
N ALA A 212 16.37 1.43 6.32
CA ALA A 212 17.81 1.59 6.27
C ALA A 212 18.43 0.90 5.06
N VAL A 213 18.00 -0.32 4.73
CA VAL A 213 18.45 -1.06 3.54
C VAL A 213 18.16 -0.28 2.27
N VAL A 214 16.93 0.27 2.13
CA VAL A 214 16.56 1.04 0.94
C VAL A 214 17.34 2.35 0.84
N VAL A 215 17.53 3.06 1.95
CA VAL A 215 18.33 4.30 1.98
C VAL A 215 19.79 4.01 1.61
N ILE A 216 20.39 2.97 2.18
CA ILE A 216 21.77 2.56 1.86
C ILE A 216 21.90 2.16 0.39
N ALA A 217 20.95 1.37 -0.13
CA ALA A 217 20.93 0.99 -1.54
C ALA A 217 20.79 2.23 -2.45
N GLY A 218 19.93 3.18 -2.11
CA GLY A 218 19.76 4.44 -2.83
C GLY A 218 21.02 5.29 -2.84
N LEU A 219 21.70 5.40 -1.70
CA LEU A 219 22.98 6.14 -1.60
C LEU A 219 24.13 5.45 -2.36
N ALA A 220 24.12 4.12 -2.44
CA ALA A 220 25.11 3.38 -3.20
C ALA A 220 24.94 3.50 -4.73
N LEU A 221 23.74 3.89 -5.19
CA LEU A 221 23.41 4.08 -6.60
C LEU A 221 23.50 5.55 -7.06
N SER A 222 23.60 6.49 -6.13
CA SER A 222 23.75 7.93 -6.41
C SER A 222 25.19 8.34 -6.62
#